data_53a6cebe2767d161f11758afed6c86ee
#
_entry.id   53a6cebe2767d161f11758afed6c86ee
#
_cell.length_a   1.000
_cell.length_b   1.000
_cell.length_c   1.000
_cell.angle_alpha   90.00
_cell.angle_beta   90.00
_cell.angle_gamma   90.00
#
_symmetry.space_group_name_H-M   'P 1'
#
loop_
_entity.id
_entity.type
_entity.pdbx_description
1 polymer ?
#
loop_
_entity_poly.entity_id
_entity_poly.type
_entity_poly.pdbx_seq_one_letter_code
_entity_poly.pdbx_strand_id
1 'polypeptide(L)'
;RYEETVADAGYESLENYLYLAQNGQVCFIKPANYDQKKTKKFKRQIGRIENMAYCHDDDCFICTQGRKLKLRRETTEQRHGQFVTTAWYRCEDCVGCPCRAQCGRAKDPNQPKEVVLQRTFWEKREQATRNSSSGRGIHLRLCRSIQVEGAFALLKNDFGFRRFLTRGKGNIRTELF
;
A
#
# COMPACT_ATOMS: atom_id res chain seq x y z
N ARG A 1 6.93 -25.84 3.98
CA ARG A 1 6.49 -24.45 4.16
C ARG A 1 7.24 -23.58 3.17
N TYR A 2 6.54 -22.70 2.45
CA TYR A 2 7.19 -21.84 1.46
C TYR A 2 7.89 -20.68 2.14
N GLU A 3 9.10 -20.35 1.67
CA GLU A 3 9.90 -19.23 2.21
C GLU A 3 9.52 -17.88 1.60
N GLU A 4 8.94 -17.90 0.40
CA GLU A 4 8.61 -16.72 -0.38
C GLU A 4 7.12 -16.73 -0.77
N THR A 5 6.48 -15.56 -0.69
CA THR A 5 5.09 -15.38 -1.16
C THR A 5 5.03 -14.25 -2.17
N VAL A 6 4.53 -14.59 -3.37
CA VAL A 6 4.33 -13.65 -4.47
C VAL A 6 2.85 -13.46 -4.73
N ALA A 7 2.36 -12.22 -4.66
CA ALA A 7 0.96 -11.95 -4.92
C ALA A 7 0.74 -10.59 -5.60
N ASP A 8 -0.46 -10.43 -6.17
CA ASP A 8 -0.88 -9.17 -6.80
C ASP A 8 -1.16 -8.06 -5.78
N ALA A 9 -1.25 -6.85 -6.31
CA ALA A 9 -1.61 -5.66 -5.56
C ALA A 9 -2.97 -5.75 -4.82
N GLY A 10 -3.90 -6.58 -5.29
CA GLY A 10 -5.17 -6.84 -4.63
C GLY A 10 -5.05 -7.56 -3.29
N TYR A 11 -3.91 -8.18 -3.03
CA TYR A 11 -3.60 -8.85 -1.75
C TYR A 11 -2.85 -7.94 -0.77
N GLU A 12 -2.60 -6.66 -1.13
CA GLU A 12 -1.95 -5.74 -0.22
C GLU A 12 -2.89 -5.37 0.93
N SER A 13 -2.57 -5.84 2.12
CA SER A 13 -3.22 -5.43 3.37
C SER A 13 -2.24 -5.52 4.53
N LEU A 14 -2.53 -4.82 5.63
CA LEU A 14 -1.73 -4.95 6.84
C LEU A 14 -1.76 -6.38 7.36
N GLU A 15 -2.92 -7.01 7.38
CA GLU A 15 -3.13 -8.37 7.86
C GLU A 15 -2.27 -9.38 7.09
N ASN A 16 -2.22 -9.26 5.77
CA ASN A 16 -1.38 -10.13 4.93
C ASN A 16 0.11 -9.89 5.20
N TYR A 17 0.54 -8.65 5.36
CA TYR A 17 1.93 -8.34 5.71
C TYR A 17 2.31 -8.91 7.08
N LEU A 18 1.43 -8.76 8.08
CA LEU A 18 1.64 -9.31 9.42
C LEU A 18 1.67 -10.84 9.40
N TYR A 19 0.74 -11.47 8.69
CA TYR A 19 0.70 -12.92 8.53
C TYR A 19 1.99 -13.47 7.93
N LEU A 20 2.47 -12.87 6.84
CA LEU A 20 3.71 -13.30 6.19
C LEU A 20 4.91 -13.13 7.12
N ALA A 21 4.99 -12.02 7.85
CA ALA A 21 6.06 -11.77 8.80
C ALA A 21 6.06 -12.78 9.96
N GLN A 22 4.89 -13.10 10.54
CA GLN A 22 4.74 -14.11 11.59
C GLN A 22 5.16 -15.50 11.13
N ASN A 23 4.94 -15.78 9.84
CA ASN A 23 5.31 -17.06 9.25
C ASN A 23 6.74 -17.10 8.71
N GLY A 24 7.55 -16.05 8.91
CA GLY A 24 8.93 -15.97 8.43
C GLY A 24 9.04 -15.98 6.90
N GLN A 25 7.99 -15.55 6.18
CA GLN A 25 7.95 -15.57 4.73
C GLN A 25 8.38 -14.22 4.15
N VAL A 26 9.22 -14.26 3.12
CA VAL A 26 9.62 -13.08 2.36
C VAL A 26 8.45 -12.64 1.47
N CYS A 27 8.05 -11.37 1.64
CA CYS A 27 6.91 -10.80 0.95
C CYS A 27 7.32 -10.17 -0.39
N PHE A 28 6.67 -10.62 -1.48
CA PHE A 28 6.76 -10.04 -2.82
C PHE A 28 5.37 -9.59 -3.31
N ILE A 29 4.55 -9.05 -2.40
CA ILE A 29 3.27 -8.44 -2.78
C ILE A 29 3.55 -7.09 -3.41
N LYS A 30 3.11 -6.90 -4.66
CA LYS A 30 3.23 -5.61 -5.34
C LYS A 30 2.33 -4.58 -4.66
N PRO A 31 2.85 -3.43 -4.18
CA PRO A 31 2.00 -2.41 -3.58
C PRO A 31 0.91 -1.89 -4.52
N ALA A 32 -0.28 -1.61 -4.00
CA ALA A 32 -1.43 -1.18 -4.79
C ALA A 32 -1.17 0.12 -5.58
N ASN A 33 -0.32 1.00 -5.04
CA ASN A 33 0.03 2.26 -5.70
C ASN A 33 1.36 2.21 -6.49
N TYR A 34 1.96 1.02 -6.66
CA TYR A 34 3.28 0.85 -7.27
C TYR A 34 3.41 1.51 -8.64
N ASP A 35 2.47 1.25 -9.55
CA ASP A 35 2.49 1.84 -10.89
C ASP A 35 1.94 3.27 -10.89
N GLN A 36 0.98 3.56 -10.02
CA GLN A 36 0.42 4.90 -9.90
C GLN A 36 1.47 5.93 -9.46
N LYS A 37 2.38 5.59 -8.55
CA LYS A 37 3.48 6.46 -8.11
C LYS A 37 4.37 6.95 -9.24
N LYS A 38 4.47 6.21 -10.35
CA LYS A 38 5.27 6.58 -11.53
C LYS A 38 4.60 7.64 -12.39
N THR A 39 3.28 7.80 -12.28
CA THR A 39 2.49 8.70 -13.13
C THR A 39 2.67 10.17 -12.76
N LYS A 40 2.65 11.05 -13.77
CA LYS A 40 2.65 12.52 -13.57
C LYS A 40 1.45 12.98 -12.72
N LYS A 41 0.28 12.33 -12.91
CA LYS A 41 -0.94 12.62 -12.13
C LYS A 41 -0.75 12.38 -10.63
N PHE A 42 -0.13 11.25 -10.25
CA PHE A 42 0.15 10.96 -8.85
C PHE A 42 1.16 11.95 -8.25
N LYS A 43 2.25 12.22 -8.96
CA LYS A 43 3.32 13.13 -8.51
C LYS A 43 2.83 14.57 -8.31
N ARG A 44 1.79 15.00 -9.04
CA ARG A 44 1.16 16.32 -8.86
C ARG A 44 0.28 16.43 -7.62
N GLN A 45 -0.06 15.32 -6.96
CA GLN A 45 -0.90 15.31 -5.76
C GLN A 45 -0.05 15.67 -4.52
N ILE A 46 0.25 16.95 -4.38
CA ILE A 46 1.15 17.48 -3.34
C ILE A 46 0.67 17.22 -1.90
N GLY A 47 -0.61 16.98 -1.70
CA GLY A 47 -1.19 16.68 -0.39
C GLY A 47 -1.03 15.23 0.07
N ARG A 48 -0.44 14.35 -0.77
CA ARG A 48 -0.17 12.97 -0.40
C ARG A 48 1.14 12.86 0.36
N ILE A 49 1.12 12.08 1.44
CA ILE A 49 2.30 11.80 2.26
C ILE A 49 3.43 11.15 1.44
N GLU A 50 3.09 10.32 0.46
CA GLU A 50 4.05 9.65 -0.42
C GLU A 50 4.82 10.62 -1.34
N ASN A 51 4.33 11.86 -1.49
CA ASN A 51 4.97 12.92 -2.29
C ASN A 51 5.65 13.97 -1.41
N MET A 52 5.68 13.78 -0.10
CA MET A 52 6.39 14.63 0.85
C MET A 52 7.75 14.02 1.19
N ALA A 53 8.76 14.86 1.41
CA ALA A 53 10.03 14.39 1.93
C ALA A 53 9.89 14.04 3.42
N TYR A 54 10.47 12.93 3.84
CA TYR A 54 10.52 12.56 5.25
C TYR A 54 11.91 12.84 5.81
N CYS A 55 11.96 13.55 6.93
CA CYS A 55 13.17 13.83 7.69
C CYS A 55 13.24 12.86 8.87
N HIS A 56 14.23 11.98 8.85
CA HIS A 56 14.40 10.96 9.89
C HIS A 56 14.85 11.57 11.22
N ASP A 57 15.69 12.59 11.19
CA ASP A 57 16.28 13.21 12.40
C ASP A 57 15.21 13.90 13.25
N ASP A 58 14.26 14.57 12.60
CA ASP A 58 13.19 15.32 13.27
C ASP A 58 11.86 14.58 13.33
N ASP A 59 11.79 13.36 12.79
CA ASP A 59 10.54 12.60 12.61
C ASP A 59 9.41 13.47 12.06
N CYS A 60 9.64 14.12 10.91
CA CYS A 60 8.68 15.02 10.31
C CYS A 60 8.60 14.84 8.79
N PHE A 61 7.47 15.22 8.21
CA PHE A 61 7.32 15.34 6.77
C PHE A 61 7.50 16.81 6.36
N ILE A 62 8.08 17.02 5.18
CA ILE A 62 8.28 18.35 4.61
C ILE A 62 7.36 18.48 3.40
N CYS A 63 6.43 19.47 3.45
CA CYS A 63 5.53 19.72 2.34
C CYS A 63 6.24 20.45 1.19
N THR A 64 5.57 20.58 0.05
CA THR A 64 6.12 21.26 -1.15
C THR A 64 6.49 22.75 -0.92
N GLN A 65 5.98 23.37 0.13
CA GLN A 65 6.33 24.75 0.53
C GLN A 65 7.43 24.78 1.61
N GLY A 66 8.11 23.68 1.85
CA GLY A 66 9.18 23.59 2.86
C GLY A 66 8.72 23.60 4.32
N ARG A 67 7.41 23.59 4.58
CA ARG A 67 6.88 23.61 5.96
C ARG A 67 6.90 22.18 6.53
N LYS A 68 7.22 22.06 7.82
CA LYS A 68 7.30 20.78 8.54
C LYS A 68 5.91 20.35 9.02
N LEU A 69 5.59 19.09 8.81
CA LEU A 69 4.48 18.39 9.47
C LEU A 69 5.10 17.57 10.60
N LYS A 70 4.93 18.04 11.83
CA LYS A 70 5.49 17.42 13.04
C LYS A 70 4.56 16.34 13.58
N LEU A 71 5.13 15.34 14.20
CA LEU A 71 4.39 14.32 14.94
C LEU A 71 3.59 15.00 16.05
N ARG A 72 2.28 14.80 16.04
CA ARG A 72 1.36 15.33 17.07
C ARG A 72 0.96 14.26 18.07
N ARG A 73 0.70 13.06 17.59
CA ARG A 73 0.23 11.92 18.38
C ARG A 73 0.64 10.63 17.72
N GLU A 74 0.92 9.64 18.55
CA GLU A 74 1.13 8.27 18.13
C GLU A 74 0.30 7.34 19.02
N THR A 75 -0.26 6.29 18.43
CA THR A 75 -0.95 5.23 19.17
C THR A 75 -0.46 3.88 18.69
N THR A 76 -0.31 2.96 19.61
CA THR A 76 0.05 1.58 19.32
C THR A 76 -1.06 0.66 19.83
N GLU A 77 -1.52 -0.22 19.00
CA GLU A 77 -2.52 -1.25 19.32
C GLU A 77 -1.99 -2.63 18.96
N GLN A 78 -2.49 -3.66 19.61
CA GLN A 78 -2.14 -5.03 19.27
C GLN A 78 -3.17 -5.60 18.30
N ARG A 79 -2.68 -6.06 17.12
CA ARG A 79 -3.49 -6.75 16.09
C ARG A 79 -2.79 -8.04 15.71
N HIS A 80 -3.52 -9.15 15.74
CA HIS A 80 -2.99 -10.47 15.35
C HIS A 80 -1.64 -10.80 16.00
N GLY A 81 -1.48 -10.44 17.28
CA GLY A 81 -0.25 -10.72 18.04
C GLY A 81 0.95 -9.82 17.70
N GLN A 82 0.77 -8.79 16.86
CA GLN A 82 1.80 -7.80 16.54
C GLN A 82 1.36 -6.38 16.93
N PHE A 83 2.33 -5.53 17.24
CA PHE A 83 2.06 -4.12 17.53
C PHE A 83 1.94 -3.33 16.21
N VAL A 84 0.85 -2.58 16.11
CA VAL A 84 0.54 -1.72 14.97
C VAL A 84 0.54 -0.28 15.45
N THR A 85 1.45 0.51 14.89
CA THR A 85 1.64 1.89 15.28
C THR A 85 1.05 2.84 14.23
N THR A 86 0.21 3.78 14.67
CA THR A 86 -0.39 4.83 13.86
C THR A 86 0.06 6.19 14.37
N ALA A 87 0.58 7.03 13.49
CA ALA A 87 1.11 8.35 13.78
C ALA A 87 0.32 9.44 13.06
N TRP A 88 0.06 10.55 13.73
CA TRP A 88 -0.61 11.74 13.21
C TRP A 88 0.38 12.87 13.12
N TYR A 89 0.59 13.37 11.91
CA TYR A 89 1.45 14.51 11.64
C TYR A 89 0.62 15.72 11.28
N ARG A 90 0.98 16.88 11.81
CA ARG A 90 0.29 18.13 11.55
C ARG A 90 1.29 19.20 11.09
N CYS A 91 0.92 19.93 10.04
CA CYS A 91 1.68 21.06 9.56
C CYS A 91 1.69 22.16 10.61
N GLU A 92 2.84 22.78 10.81
CA GLU A 92 3.01 23.86 11.77
C GLU A 92 2.11 25.06 11.45
N ASP A 93 2.06 25.43 10.18
CA ASP A 93 1.24 26.54 9.72
C ASP A 93 0.79 26.33 8.27
N CYS A 94 -0.47 26.57 7.98
CA CYS A 94 -1.06 26.54 6.65
C CYS A 94 -1.77 27.84 6.28
N VAL A 95 -1.75 28.86 7.14
CA VAL A 95 -2.39 30.16 6.90
C VAL A 95 -1.69 30.83 5.72
N GLY A 96 -2.48 31.35 4.78
CA GLY A 96 -1.96 32.02 3.58
C GLY A 96 -1.16 31.14 2.62
N CYS A 97 -1.22 29.81 2.76
CA CYS A 97 -0.48 28.90 1.90
C CYS A 97 -1.05 28.90 0.46
N PRO A 98 -0.28 29.26 -0.58
CA PRO A 98 -0.77 29.33 -1.95
C PRO A 98 -1.19 27.96 -2.51
N CYS A 99 -0.63 26.87 -1.96
CA CYS A 99 -0.93 25.51 -2.36
C CYS A 99 -2.07 24.87 -1.55
N ARG A 100 -2.73 25.60 -0.66
CA ARG A 100 -3.69 25.04 0.29
C ARG A 100 -4.84 24.29 -0.39
N ALA A 101 -5.40 24.87 -1.46
CA ALA A 101 -6.49 24.27 -2.22
C ALA A 101 -6.11 22.92 -2.88
N GLN A 102 -4.85 22.76 -3.28
CA GLN A 102 -4.33 21.53 -3.90
C GLN A 102 -3.85 20.51 -2.87
N CYS A 103 -3.43 21.00 -1.68
CA CYS A 103 -2.83 20.18 -0.62
C CYS A 103 -3.86 19.37 0.18
N GLY A 104 -5.10 19.85 0.34
CA GLY A 104 -6.09 19.20 1.17
C GLY A 104 -7.53 19.59 0.85
N ARG A 105 -8.46 18.77 1.35
CA ARG A 105 -9.91 18.94 1.17
C ARG A 105 -10.60 19.51 2.43
N ALA A 106 -9.84 20.11 3.36
CA ALA A 106 -10.43 20.71 4.54
C ALA A 106 -11.38 21.85 4.14
N LYS A 107 -12.55 21.91 4.77
CA LYS A 107 -13.56 22.96 4.54
C LYS A 107 -13.02 24.33 4.96
N ASP A 108 -12.27 24.38 6.05
CA ASP A 108 -11.62 25.59 6.54
C ASP A 108 -10.22 25.71 5.91
N PRO A 109 -9.95 26.77 5.11
CA PRO A 109 -8.65 27.00 4.49
C PRO A 109 -7.53 27.24 5.51
N ASN A 110 -7.86 27.71 6.71
CA ASN A 110 -6.90 27.99 7.77
C ASN A 110 -6.57 26.76 8.62
N GLN A 111 -7.34 25.69 8.51
CA GLN A 111 -7.07 24.46 9.25
C GLN A 111 -5.74 23.85 8.77
N PRO A 112 -4.76 23.63 9.66
CA PRO A 112 -3.51 23.00 9.29
C PRO A 112 -3.69 21.63 8.65
N LYS A 113 -2.84 21.30 7.68
CA LYS A 113 -2.83 19.98 7.06
C LYS A 113 -2.46 18.93 8.09
N GLU A 114 -3.30 17.91 8.21
CA GLU A 114 -2.99 16.70 8.97
C GLU A 114 -2.89 15.51 8.02
N VAL A 115 -1.98 14.59 8.33
CA VAL A 115 -1.84 13.31 7.67
C VAL A 115 -1.73 12.21 8.72
N VAL A 116 -2.32 11.08 8.42
CA VAL A 116 -2.27 9.89 9.28
C VAL A 116 -1.41 8.85 8.58
N LEU A 117 -0.42 8.35 9.28
CA LEU A 117 0.48 7.31 8.80
C LEU A 117 0.38 6.10 9.71
N GLN A 118 -0.04 4.97 9.17
CA GLN A 118 0.14 3.70 9.85
C GLN A 118 1.58 3.23 9.61
N ARG A 119 2.48 3.50 10.58
CA ARG A 119 3.93 3.25 10.45
C ARG A 119 4.22 1.80 10.08
N THR A 120 3.63 0.86 10.81
CA THR A 120 3.83 -0.57 10.57
C THR A 120 3.48 -0.96 9.13
N PHE A 121 2.35 -0.47 8.61
CA PHE A 121 1.96 -0.73 7.23
C PHE A 121 2.93 -0.07 6.23
N TRP A 122 3.35 1.16 6.51
CA TRP A 122 4.30 1.89 5.66
C TRP A 122 5.63 1.15 5.55
N GLU A 123 6.21 0.75 6.67
CA GLU A 123 7.47 -0.01 6.72
C GLU A 123 7.40 -1.33 5.95
N LYS A 124 6.32 -2.11 6.19
CA LYS A 124 6.08 -3.37 5.47
C LYS A 124 5.89 -3.14 3.98
N ARG A 125 5.16 -2.10 3.58
CA ARG A 125 4.98 -1.70 2.18
C ARG A 125 6.29 -1.30 1.52
N GLU A 126 7.13 -0.54 2.20
CA GLU A 126 8.46 -0.19 1.68
C GLU A 126 9.34 -1.43 1.50
N GLN A 127 9.34 -2.33 2.46
CA GLN A 127 10.06 -3.60 2.33
C GLN A 127 9.52 -4.43 1.15
N ALA A 128 8.20 -4.57 1.03
CA ALA A 128 7.58 -5.26 -0.10
C ALA A 128 7.91 -4.58 -1.44
N THR A 129 8.01 -3.25 -1.46
CA THR A 129 8.45 -2.49 -2.65
C THR A 129 9.89 -2.82 -3.02
N ARG A 130 10.82 -2.79 -2.05
CA ARG A 130 12.22 -3.16 -2.29
C ARG A 130 12.33 -4.59 -2.81
N ASN A 131 11.67 -5.55 -2.14
CA ASN A 131 11.66 -6.95 -2.56
C ASN A 131 11.12 -7.11 -3.97
N SER A 132 9.95 -6.53 -4.26
CA SER A 132 9.30 -6.62 -5.57
C SER A 132 10.08 -5.93 -6.70
N SER A 133 10.94 -4.96 -6.38
CA SER A 133 11.78 -4.25 -7.36
C SER A 133 13.17 -4.88 -7.53
N SER A 134 13.54 -5.85 -6.69
CA SER A 134 14.78 -6.60 -6.82
C SER A 134 14.76 -7.50 -8.06
N GLY A 135 15.93 -7.92 -8.54
CA GLY A 135 16.03 -8.90 -9.65
C GLY A 135 15.25 -10.18 -9.36
N ARG A 136 15.33 -10.70 -8.10
CA ARG A 136 14.54 -11.85 -7.66
C ARG A 136 13.04 -11.57 -7.73
N GLY A 137 12.58 -10.43 -7.22
CA GLY A 137 11.18 -10.05 -7.23
C GLY A 137 10.60 -9.85 -8.63
N ILE A 138 11.39 -9.30 -9.54
CA ILE A 138 11.01 -9.17 -10.96
C ILE A 138 10.83 -10.55 -11.57
N HIS A 139 11.79 -11.45 -11.39
CA HIS A 139 11.73 -12.82 -11.89
C HIS A 139 10.50 -13.58 -11.36
N LEU A 140 10.30 -13.56 -10.04
CA LEU A 140 9.17 -14.24 -9.40
C LEU A 140 7.81 -13.73 -9.90
N ARG A 141 7.66 -12.42 -10.11
CA ARG A 141 6.43 -11.84 -10.67
C ARG A 141 6.19 -12.26 -12.11
N LEU A 142 7.25 -12.36 -12.92
CA LEU A 142 7.15 -12.87 -14.29
C LEU A 142 6.72 -14.34 -14.30
N CYS A 143 7.35 -15.18 -13.49
CA CYS A 143 6.97 -16.60 -13.37
C CYS A 143 5.51 -16.74 -12.95
N ARG A 144 5.07 -15.96 -11.94
CA ARG A 144 3.68 -15.96 -11.50
C ARG A 144 2.71 -15.55 -12.62
N SER A 145 3.04 -14.48 -13.36
CA SER A 145 2.21 -14.01 -14.47
C SER A 145 2.01 -15.13 -15.51
N ILE A 146 3.09 -15.75 -15.94
CA ILE A 146 3.06 -16.84 -16.91
C ILE A 146 2.19 -18.01 -16.41
N GLN A 147 2.38 -18.44 -15.16
CA GLN A 147 1.65 -19.57 -14.57
C GLN A 147 0.15 -19.27 -14.44
N VAL A 148 -0.19 -18.09 -13.93
CA VAL A 148 -1.59 -17.70 -13.68
C VAL A 148 -2.32 -17.40 -14.98
N GLU A 149 -1.72 -16.64 -15.89
CA GLU A 149 -2.31 -16.31 -17.17
C GLU A 149 -2.51 -17.54 -18.04
N GLY A 150 -1.54 -18.49 -18.05
CA GLY A 150 -1.67 -19.77 -18.73
C GLY A 150 -2.85 -20.60 -18.22
N ALA A 151 -2.98 -20.73 -16.89
CA ALA A 151 -4.09 -21.46 -16.28
C ALA A 151 -5.45 -20.79 -16.57
N PHE A 152 -5.53 -19.45 -16.46
CA PHE A 152 -6.76 -18.73 -16.79
C PHE A 152 -7.08 -18.74 -18.28
N ALA A 153 -6.09 -18.72 -19.17
CA ALA A 153 -6.29 -18.84 -20.60
C ALA A 153 -6.93 -20.19 -20.95
N LEU A 154 -6.41 -21.28 -20.37
CA LEU A 154 -6.98 -22.62 -20.53
C LEU A 154 -8.45 -22.64 -20.06
N LEU A 155 -8.74 -22.17 -18.86
CA LEU A 155 -10.10 -22.13 -18.34
C LEU A 155 -11.06 -21.30 -19.22
N LYS A 156 -10.61 -20.13 -19.68
CA LYS A 156 -11.44 -19.22 -20.47
C LYS A 156 -11.62 -19.63 -21.91
N ASN A 157 -10.55 -20.11 -22.55
CA ASN A 157 -10.54 -20.39 -23.98
C ASN A 157 -10.97 -21.84 -24.27
N ASP A 158 -10.45 -22.81 -23.51
CA ASP A 158 -10.70 -24.23 -23.81
C ASP A 158 -11.96 -24.71 -23.11
N PHE A 159 -12.24 -24.23 -21.88
CA PHE A 159 -13.46 -24.60 -21.14
C PHE A 159 -14.56 -23.55 -21.19
N GLY A 160 -14.38 -22.43 -21.87
CA GLY A 160 -15.39 -21.37 -22.00
C GLY A 160 -15.78 -20.71 -20.67
N PHE A 161 -15.02 -20.93 -19.61
CA PHE A 161 -15.32 -20.43 -18.28
C PHE A 161 -15.09 -18.92 -18.19
N ARG A 162 -16.14 -18.13 -18.06
CA ARG A 162 -16.03 -16.65 -18.00
C ARG A 162 -16.14 -16.09 -16.59
N ARG A 163 -17.01 -16.66 -15.75
CA ARG A 163 -17.26 -16.23 -14.36
C ARG A 163 -18.02 -17.29 -13.60
N PHE A 164 -17.90 -17.28 -12.29
CA PHE A 164 -18.82 -18.01 -11.41
C PHE A 164 -20.22 -17.38 -11.47
N LEU A 165 -21.26 -18.21 -11.51
CA LEU A 165 -22.66 -17.80 -11.50
C LEU A 165 -23.10 -17.49 -10.07
N THR A 166 -22.48 -18.15 -9.09
CA THR A 166 -22.80 -18.05 -7.67
C THR A 166 -21.76 -17.26 -6.87
N ARG A 167 -22.11 -16.88 -5.64
CA ARG A 167 -21.20 -16.22 -4.69
C ARG A 167 -21.04 -17.06 -3.43
N GLY A 168 -19.87 -16.92 -2.78
CA GLY A 168 -19.53 -17.62 -1.54
C GLY A 168 -18.84 -18.97 -1.78
N LYS A 169 -17.92 -19.32 -0.87
CA LYS A 169 -17.03 -20.49 -1.03
C LYS A 169 -17.78 -21.82 -1.22
N GLY A 170 -18.88 -22.03 -0.50
CA GLY A 170 -19.68 -23.26 -0.60
C GLY A 170 -20.28 -23.42 -2.00
N ASN A 171 -20.99 -22.39 -2.49
CA ASN A 171 -21.64 -22.41 -3.78
C ASN A 171 -20.65 -22.49 -4.94
N ILE A 172 -19.50 -21.76 -4.84
CA ILE A 172 -18.44 -21.82 -5.85
C ILE A 172 -17.83 -23.25 -5.92
N ARG A 173 -17.67 -23.94 -4.77
CA ARG A 173 -17.21 -25.34 -4.80
C ARG A 173 -18.17 -26.25 -5.52
N THR A 174 -19.48 -26.09 -5.31
CA THR A 174 -20.51 -26.88 -6.01
C THR A 174 -20.51 -26.62 -7.52
N GLU A 175 -20.15 -25.40 -7.96
CA GLU A 175 -20.08 -25.05 -9.37
C GLU A 175 -18.81 -25.61 -10.07
N LEU A 176 -17.77 -25.93 -9.29
CA LEU A 176 -16.50 -26.47 -9.81
C LEU A 176 -16.50 -28.01 -9.93
N PHE A 177 -17.43 -28.71 -9.30
CA PHE A 177 -17.59 -30.16 -9.28
C PHE A 177 -18.95 -30.61 -9.80
#